data_86147b525af1324c72054b0cd9fc1082
#
_entry.id   86147b525af1324c72054b0cd9fc1082
#
_cell.length_a   1.000
_cell.length_b   1.000
_cell.length_c   1.000
_cell.angle_alpha   90.00
_cell.angle_beta   90.00
_cell.angle_gamma   90.00
#
_symmetry.space_group_name_H-M   'P 1'
#
loop_
_entity.id
_entity.type
_entity.pdbx_description
1 polymer ?
#
loop_
_entity_poly.entity_id
_entity_poly.type
_entity_poly.pdbx_seq_one_letter_code
_entity_poly.pdbx_strand_id
1 'polypeptide(L)'
;MVVDINFWHFILKNLIKSQPVILLCVLESHGSSPGRQGFKMAVTSDDIYGSIGGGIMEYKFVEMAKEKLISNSMDTLIRKQIHSKSAKINQSGMICSGEQTIALFHLSIDHSNPIKKIITCLENNRYGFLKISNKDFSFSENDSESVNYFQMNSEDDWHYSETIGYKNHLYIIGGGHCALALSKIMSQMDYNIHLYDDRKDLNTFIQNTFVKEKKIIADYSVLKDLIPSGNHIFIVIMTFGYRTDDIALRSLIDKDYKYLGVLGSQSKIQKMFEEWRKDNLSEEKLNKLFAPIGVPIHSQTPEEIAVSIAAEIISVRNKK
;
A
#
# COMPACT_ATOMS: atom_id res chain seq x y z
N MET A 1 1.15 1.77 -3.85
CA MET A 1 0.19 2.65 -4.57
C MET A 1 -0.96 2.90 -3.62
N VAL A 2 -1.43 4.12 -3.51
CA VAL A 2 -2.62 4.40 -2.69
C VAL A 2 -3.78 3.63 -3.27
N VAL A 3 -4.52 2.91 -2.43
CA VAL A 3 -5.76 2.23 -2.84
C VAL A 3 -6.78 3.32 -3.15
N ASP A 4 -6.89 3.69 -4.41
CA ASP A 4 -7.81 4.73 -4.87
C ASP A 4 -9.08 4.10 -5.44
N ILE A 5 -10.09 3.97 -4.60
CA ILE A 5 -11.40 3.46 -5.01
C ILE A 5 -12.07 4.38 -6.03
N ASN A 6 -11.79 5.70 -5.99
CA ASN A 6 -12.39 6.66 -6.92
C ASN A 6 -11.88 6.45 -8.34
N PHE A 7 -10.67 5.92 -8.51
CA PHE A 7 -10.14 5.51 -9.80
C PHE A 7 -11.05 4.45 -10.47
N TRP A 8 -11.45 3.44 -9.71
CA TRP A 8 -12.32 2.37 -10.21
C TRP A 8 -13.76 2.84 -10.42
N HIS A 9 -14.26 3.73 -9.55
CA HIS A 9 -15.55 4.37 -9.75
C HIS A 9 -15.57 5.25 -11.01
N PHE A 10 -14.49 5.98 -11.29
CA PHE A 10 -14.35 6.76 -12.51
C PHE A 10 -14.49 5.87 -13.76
N ILE A 11 -13.76 4.75 -13.80
CA ILE A 11 -13.85 3.79 -14.90
C ILE A 11 -15.28 3.24 -15.03
N LEU A 12 -15.84 2.70 -13.94
CA LEU A 12 -17.18 2.09 -13.97
C LEU A 12 -18.26 3.08 -14.42
N LYS A 13 -18.21 4.32 -13.94
CA LYS A 13 -19.15 5.38 -14.32
C LYS A 13 -19.15 5.64 -15.83
N ASN A 14 -17.98 5.64 -16.45
CA ASN A 14 -17.87 5.86 -17.90
C ASN A 14 -18.36 4.63 -18.69
N LEU A 15 -17.96 3.43 -18.28
CA LEU A 15 -18.41 2.20 -18.95
C LEU A 15 -19.94 2.01 -18.90
N ILE A 16 -20.59 2.33 -17.77
CA ILE A 16 -22.07 2.27 -17.66
C ILE A 16 -22.74 3.26 -18.63
N LYS A 17 -22.09 4.37 -18.96
CA LYS A 17 -22.55 5.33 -19.96
C LYS A 17 -22.21 4.92 -21.39
N SER A 18 -21.72 3.72 -21.61
CA SER A 18 -21.20 3.23 -22.89
C SER A 18 -20.05 4.08 -23.46
N GLN A 19 -19.32 4.76 -22.60
CA GLN A 19 -18.09 5.47 -22.94
C GLN A 19 -16.90 4.55 -22.70
N PRO A 20 -16.14 4.17 -23.73
CA PRO A 20 -14.95 3.33 -23.55
C PRO A 20 -13.86 4.10 -22.80
N VAL A 21 -13.00 3.35 -22.12
CA VAL A 21 -11.90 3.88 -21.33
C VAL A 21 -10.63 3.17 -21.76
N ILE A 22 -9.56 3.91 -22.03
CA ILE A 22 -8.22 3.31 -22.15
C ILE A 22 -7.57 3.31 -20.76
N LEU A 23 -7.29 2.13 -20.27
CA LEU A 23 -6.48 1.92 -19.07
C LEU A 23 -5.00 1.92 -19.46
N LEU A 24 -4.27 2.92 -19.02
CA LEU A 24 -2.81 2.93 -19.02
C LEU A 24 -2.34 2.25 -17.74
N CYS A 25 -1.48 1.25 -17.84
CA CYS A 25 -0.92 0.53 -16.70
C CYS A 25 0.59 0.35 -16.86
N VAL A 26 1.36 0.78 -15.86
CA VAL A 26 2.79 0.50 -15.80
C VAL A 26 2.98 -0.95 -15.37
N LEU A 27 3.31 -1.82 -16.33
CA LEU A 27 3.48 -3.26 -16.11
C LEU A 27 4.80 -3.59 -15.42
N GLU A 28 5.84 -2.80 -15.70
CA GLU A 28 7.19 -2.98 -15.18
C GLU A 28 7.93 -1.63 -15.13
N SER A 29 8.82 -1.48 -14.17
CA SER A 29 9.68 -0.29 -14.07
C SER A 29 11.04 -0.63 -13.47
N HIS A 30 12.12 -0.07 -14.05
CA HIS A 30 13.49 -0.25 -13.61
C HIS A 30 14.19 1.09 -13.42
N GLY A 31 15.14 1.13 -12.48
CA GLY A 31 15.92 2.33 -12.18
C GLY A 31 15.09 3.51 -11.71
N SER A 32 15.53 4.73 -12.03
CA SER A 32 14.84 5.98 -11.68
C SER A 32 13.74 6.31 -12.68
N SER A 33 12.73 5.45 -12.80
CA SER A 33 11.56 5.69 -13.62
C SER A 33 10.54 6.56 -12.86
N PRO A 34 9.86 7.54 -13.50
CA PRO A 34 8.87 8.39 -12.86
C PRO A 34 7.61 7.60 -12.44
N GLY A 35 7.17 6.65 -13.27
CA GLY A 35 6.10 5.71 -12.94
C GLY A 35 6.65 4.43 -12.37
N ARG A 36 6.00 3.89 -11.33
CA ARG A 36 6.34 2.60 -10.75
C ARG A 36 5.37 1.54 -11.22
N GLN A 37 5.82 0.27 -11.22
CA GLN A 37 4.95 -0.87 -11.52
C GLN A 37 3.63 -0.75 -10.74
N GLY A 38 2.52 -0.92 -11.45
CA GLY A 38 1.18 -0.79 -10.91
C GLY A 38 0.59 0.63 -10.97
N PHE A 39 1.35 1.67 -11.35
CA PHE A 39 0.75 2.99 -11.61
C PHE A 39 -0.23 2.90 -12.77
N LYS A 40 -1.37 3.59 -12.61
CA LYS A 40 -2.47 3.53 -13.58
C LYS A 40 -3.03 4.91 -13.88
N MET A 41 -3.50 5.05 -15.09
CA MET A 41 -4.29 6.19 -15.54
C MET A 41 -5.44 5.70 -16.41
N ALA A 42 -6.62 6.24 -16.21
CA ALA A 42 -7.79 6.03 -17.04
C ALA A 42 -8.01 7.24 -17.94
N VAL A 43 -8.14 7.02 -19.24
CA VAL A 43 -8.34 8.06 -20.26
C VAL A 43 -9.65 7.80 -20.98
N THR A 44 -10.51 8.82 -21.04
CA THR A 44 -11.72 8.87 -21.87
C THR A 44 -11.53 9.92 -22.98
N SER A 45 -12.56 10.14 -23.83
CA SER A 45 -12.56 11.24 -24.79
C SER A 45 -12.36 12.61 -24.13
N ASP A 46 -12.97 12.81 -22.94
CA ASP A 46 -13.16 14.12 -22.33
C ASP A 46 -12.34 14.31 -21.04
N ASP A 47 -12.05 13.21 -20.32
CA ASP A 47 -11.48 13.24 -18.98
C ASP A 47 -10.34 12.25 -18.81
N ILE A 48 -9.50 12.52 -17.81
CA ILE A 48 -8.42 11.61 -17.35
C ILE A 48 -8.46 11.48 -15.82
N TYR A 49 -8.06 10.31 -15.32
CA TYR A 49 -7.92 10.07 -13.88
C TYR A 49 -6.68 9.20 -13.59
N GLY A 50 -5.90 9.57 -12.58
CA GLY A 50 -4.67 8.86 -12.20
C GLY A 50 -3.43 9.38 -12.88
N SER A 51 -2.32 8.62 -12.80
CA SER A 51 -1.03 9.00 -13.40
C SER A 51 -0.16 7.77 -13.64
N ILE A 52 0.65 7.81 -14.67
CA ILE A 52 1.69 6.82 -15.00
C ILE A 52 3.11 7.37 -14.78
N GLY A 53 3.25 8.53 -14.11
CA GLY A 53 4.52 9.13 -13.74
C GLY A 53 4.70 10.60 -14.14
N GLY A 54 3.73 11.18 -14.85
CA GLY A 54 3.72 12.61 -15.21
C GLY A 54 4.66 13.01 -16.36
N GLY A 55 4.71 14.31 -16.61
CA GLY A 55 5.61 14.93 -17.59
C GLY A 55 5.23 14.68 -19.05
N ILE A 56 6.17 14.99 -19.96
CA ILE A 56 5.98 14.88 -21.42
C ILE A 56 5.63 13.46 -21.85
N MET A 57 6.15 12.46 -21.15
CA MET A 57 5.87 11.05 -21.44
C MET A 57 4.38 10.74 -21.22
N GLU A 58 3.83 11.12 -20.09
CA GLU A 58 2.42 10.92 -19.78
C GLU A 58 1.50 11.59 -20.80
N TYR A 59 1.82 12.84 -21.18
CA TYR A 59 1.11 13.54 -22.23
C TYR A 59 1.06 12.75 -23.54
N LYS A 60 2.19 12.20 -24.00
CA LYS A 60 2.23 11.37 -25.23
C LYS A 60 1.34 10.13 -25.11
N PHE A 61 1.32 9.47 -23.96
CA PHE A 61 0.47 8.30 -23.75
C PHE A 61 -1.01 8.66 -23.71
N VAL A 62 -1.37 9.84 -23.17
CA VAL A 62 -2.74 10.34 -23.19
C VAL A 62 -3.18 10.59 -24.63
N GLU A 63 -2.35 11.21 -25.47
CA GLU A 63 -2.68 11.41 -26.89
C GLU A 63 -2.83 10.08 -27.64
N MET A 64 -1.93 9.11 -27.43
CA MET A 64 -2.06 7.75 -28.00
C MET A 64 -3.36 7.07 -27.53
N ALA A 65 -3.74 7.24 -26.28
CA ALA A 65 -4.98 6.69 -25.75
C ALA A 65 -6.21 7.32 -26.41
N LYS A 66 -6.22 8.64 -26.62
CA LYS A 66 -7.30 9.35 -27.35
C LYS A 66 -7.39 8.91 -28.81
N GLU A 67 -6.25 8.77 -29.50
CA GLU A 67 -6.22 8.23 -30.87
C GLU A 67 -6.84 6.83 -30.94
N LYS A 68 -6.53 5.95 -29.97
CA LYS A 68 -7.14 4.62 -29.89
C LYS A 68 -8.67 4.67 -29.67
N LEU A 69 -9.15 5.60 -28.85
CA LEU A 69 -10.59 5.82 -28.64
C LEU A 69 -11.27 6.28 -29.94
N ILE A 70 -10.66 7.23 -30.66
CA ILE A 70 -11.17 7.75 -31.93
C ILE A 70 -11.24 6.66 -33.01
N SER A 71 -10.17 5.85 -33.10
CA SER A 71 -10.09 4.75 -34.09
C SER A 71 -10.90 3.51 -33.68
N ASN A 72 -11.48 3.51 -32.49
CA ASN A 72 -12.19 2.37 -31.88
C ASN A 72 -11.36 1.07 -31.91
N SER A 73 -10.02 1.18 -31.77
CA SER A 73 -9.11 0.03 -31.78
C SER A 73 -9.19 -0.71 -30.43
N MET A 74 -9.58 -1.97 -30.50
CA MET A 74 -9.70 -2.84 -29.33
C MET A 74 -8.37 -3.52 -28.95
N ASP A 75 -7.36 -3.46 -29.83
CA ASP A 75 -6.07 -4.12 -29.61
C ASP A 75 -5.34 -3.51 -28.40
N THR A 76 -4.74 -4.34 -27.59
CA THR A 76 -3.87 -3.85 -26.51
C THR A 76 -2.53 -3.45 -27.09
N LEU A 77 -2.08 -2.26 -26.74
CA LEU A 77 -0.77 -1.74 -27.16
C LEU A 77 0.18 -1.73 -25.98
N ILE A 78 1.36 -2.36 -26.14
CA ILE A 78 2.46 -2.28 -25.18
C ILE A 78 3.53 -1.35 -25.73
N ARG A 79 4.04 -0.48 -24.87
CA ARG A 79 5.17 0.42 -25.20
C ARG A 79 6.19 0.44 -24.08
N LYS A 80 7.44 0.20 -24.45
CA LYS A 80 8.60 0.43 -23.59
C LYS A 80 9.06 1.87 -23.75
N GLN A 81 9.31 2.55 -22.62
CA GLN A 81 9.85 3.90 -22.56
C GLN A 81 11.20 3.89 -21.84
N ILE A 82 12.21 4.45 -22.47
CA ILE A 82 13.57 4.54 -21.93
C ILE A 82 13.88 6.00 -21.62
N HIS A 83 14.19 6.28 -20.36
CA HIS A 83 14.45 7.62 -19.83
C HIS A 83 15.95 7.95 -19.91
N SER A 84 16.57 7.82 -21.10
CA SER A 84 17.97 8.15 -21.33
C SER A 84 18.13 9.01 -22.59
N LYS A 85 18.94 10.05 -22.49
CA LYS A 85 19.31 10.89 -23.68
C LYS A 85 20.05 10.10 -24.75
N SER A 86 20.72 9.02 -24.39
CA SER A 86 21.49 8.16 -25.32
C SER A 86 20.65 7.07 -25.98
N ALA A 87 19.37 6.90 -25.59
CA ALA A 87 18.53 5.89 -26.20
C ALA A 87 18.18 6.25 -27.64
N LYS A 88 18.54 5.35 -28.59
CA LYS A 88 18.26 5.55 -30.03
C LYS A 88 16.80 5.28 -30.39
N ILE A 89 16.09 4.48 -29.57
CA ILE A 89 14.72 4.04 -29.81
C ILE A 89 13.96 4.17 -28.48
N ASN A 90 12.65 4.44 -28.53
CA ASN A 90 11.75 4.55 -27.37
C ASN A 90 12.15 5.62 -26.34
N GLN A 91 12.80 6.69 -26.78
CA GLN A 91 13.20 7.79 -25.91
C GLN A 91 11.98 8.57 -25.40
N SER A 92 11.85 8.69 -24.07
CA SER A 92 10.75 9.42 -23.43
C SER A 92 10.86 10.94 -23.51
N GLY A 93 12.07 11.46 -23.79
CA GLY A 93 12.38 12.89 -23.69
C GLY A 93 12.75 13.33 -22.27
N MET A 94 12.86 12.42 -21.32
CA MET A 94 13.28 12.65 -19.93
C MET A 94 14.72 12.17 -19.70
N ILE A 95 15.38 12.71 -18.68
CA ILE A 95 16.80 12.42 -18.34
C ILE A 95 16.98 11.51 -17.13
N CYS A 96 15.89 10.94 -16.62
CA CYS A 96 15.95 9.99 -15.51
C CYS A 96 16.44 8.64 -16.05
N SER A 97 17.53 8.10 -15.50
CA SER A 97 18.18 6.86 -15.97
C SER A 97 17.37 5.58 -15.66
N GLY A 98 16.10 5.54 -16.07
CA GLY A 98 15.20 4.42 -15.84
C GLY A 98 14.43 4.01 -17.09
N GLU A 99 13.67 2.93 -16.98
CA GLU A 99 12.78 2.47 -18.03
C GLU A 99 11.46 1.97 -17.44
N GLN A 100 10.41 2.01 -18.25
CA GLN A 100 9.12 1.44 -17.89
C GLN A 100 8.40 0.86 -19.10
N THR A 101 7.64 -0.19 -18.88
CA THR A 101 6.77 -0.82 -19.87
C THR A 101 5.32 -0.50 -19.51
N ILE A 102 4.56 0.04 -20.45
CA ILE A 102 3.20 0.53 -20.25
C ILE A 102 2.27 -0.17 -21.23
N ALA A 103 1.16 -0.71 -20.72
CA ALA A 103 0.06 -1.19 -21.55
C ALA A 103 -1.01 -0.11 -21.70
N LEU A 104 -1.59 -0.03 -22.90
CA LEU A 104 -2.82 0.70 -23.22
C LEU A 104 -3.92 -0.34 -23.48
N PHE A 105 -4.72 -0.62 -22.47
CA PHE A 105 -5.77 -1.64 -22.52
C PHE A 105 -7.13 -0.99 -22.73
N HIS A 106 -7.90 -1.46 -23.72
CA HIS A 106 -9.23 -0.93 -24.00
C HIS A 106 -10.27 -1.58 -23.10
N LEU A 107 -10.91 -0.80 -22.23
CA LEU A 107 -12.00 -1.22 -21.37
C LEU A 107 -13.35 -0.85 -22.01
N SER A 108 -14.23 -1.85 -22.13
CA SER A 108 -15.62 -1.72 -22.58
C SER A 108 -16.59 -2.12 -21.48
N ILE A 109 -17.88 -2.05 -21.75
CA ILE A 109 -18.94 -2.45 -20.81
C ILE A 109 -18.76 -3.90 -20.31
N ASP A 110 -18.15 -4.79 -21.11
CA ASP A 110 -17.91 -6.19 -20.75
C ASP A 110 -16.97 -6.32 -19.55
N HIS A 111 -16.10 -5.33 -19.32
CA HIS A 111 -15.18 -5.27 -18.19
C HIS A 111 -15.83 -4.69 -16.92
N SER A 112 -17.12 -4.31 -16.95
CA SER A 112 -17.81 -3.74 -15.80
C SER A 112 -17.88 -4.69 -14.60
N ASN A 113 -18.00 -6.01 -14.84
CA ASN A 113 -18.12 -7.00 -13.76
C ASN A 113 -16.83 -7.14 -12.92
N PRO A 114 -15.63 -7.37 -13.48
CA PRO A 114 -14.40 -7.36 -12.69
C PRO A 114 -14.15 -6.03 -11.99
N ILE A 115 -14.49 -4.89 -12.59
CA ILE A 115 -14.34 -3.57 -11.95
C ILE A 115 -15.29 -3.42 -10.75
N LYS A 116 -16.55 -3.88 -10.83
CA LYS A 116 -17.47 -3.93 -9.69
C LYS A 116 -16.93 -4.80 -8.56
N LYS A 117 -16.34 -5.95 -8.89
CA LYS A 117 -15.70 -6.82 -7.89
C LYS A 117 -14.54 -6.12 -7.19
N ILE A 118 -13.70 -5.37 -7.92
CA ILE A 118 -12.63 -4.55 -7.33
C ILE A 118 -13.22 -3.54 -6.36
N ILE A 119 -14.22 -2.77 -6.76
CA ILE A 119 -14.88 -1.76 -5.92
C ILE A 119 -15.43 -2.41 -4.64
N THR A 120 -16.21 -3.48 -4.77
CA THR A 120 -16.77 -4.21 -3.63
C THR A 120 -15.68 -4.75 -2.69
N CYS A 121 -14.59 -5.26 -3.23
CA CYS A 121 -13.43 -5.71 -2.47
C CYS A 121 -12.83 -4.57 -1.64
N LEU A 122 -12.62 -3.39 -2.26
CA LEU A 122 -12.06 -2.22 -1.62
C LEU A 122 -12.99 -1.61 -0.56
N GLU A 123 -14.29 -1.52 -0.83
CA GLU A 123 -15.30 -1.06 0.13
C GLU A 123 -15.34 -1.92 1.39
N ASN A 124 -15.11 -3.21 1.23
CA ASN A 124 -15.03 -4.16 2.34
C ASN A 124 -13.63 -4.26 2.97
N ASN A 125 -12.67 -3.42 2.55
CA ASN A 125 -11.27 -3.40 3.01
C ASN A 125 -10.57 -4.74 2.89
N ARG A 126 -10.88 -5.44 1.82
CA ARG A 126 -10.22 -6.68 1.42
C ARG A 126 -9.19 -6.39 0.35
N TYR A 127 -8.50 -7.41 -0.09
CA TYR A 127 -7.60 -7.36 -1.22
C TYR A 127 -7.91 -8.52 -2.19
N GLY A 128 -7.46 -8.36 -3.41
CA GLY A 128 -7.55 -9.39 -4.43
C GLY A 128 -6.50 -9.17 -5.51
N PHE A 129 -6.57 -9.94 -6.56
CA PHE A 129 -5.59 -10.01 -7.64
C PHE A 129 -6.22 -9.57 -8.95
N LEU A 130 -5.68 -8.48 -9.49
CA LEU A 130 -5.97 -8.05 -10.84
C LEU A 130 -5.01 -8.76 -11.78
N LYS A 131 -5.56 -9.41 -12.80
CA LYS A 131 -4.79 -10.01 -13.89
C LYS A 131 -5.16 -9.33 -15.20
N ILE A 132 -4.15 -8.94 -15.96
CA ILE A 132 -4.30 -8.32 -17.28
C ILE A 132 -3.39 -9.07 -18.25
N SER A 133 -3.91 -9.39 -19.41
CA SER A 133 -3.16 -9.96 -20.53
C SER A 133 -3.58 -9.27 -21.82
N ASN A 134 -3.06 -9.71 -22.95
CA ASN A 134 -3.46 -9.15 -24.25
C ASN A 134 -4.98 -9.20 -24.49
N LYS A 135 -5.68 -10.22 -23.93
CA LYS A 135 -7.10 -10.51 -24.21
C LYS A 135 -7.98 -10.59 -22.97
N ASP A 136 -7.40 -10.54 -21.77
CA ASP A 136 -8.16 -10.74 -20.53
C ASP A 136 -7.91 -9.65 -19.51
N PHE A 137 -8.99 -9.27 -18.82
CA PHE A 137 -8.98 -8.37 -17.67
C PHE A 137 -9.87 -8.99 -16.61
N SER A 138 -9.27 -9.55 -15.58
CA SER A 138 -9.99 -10.28 -14.53
C SER A 138 -9.55 -9.88 -13.13
N PHE A 139 -10.43 -10.11 -12.16
CA PHE A 139 -10.19 -9.87 -10.75
C PHE A 139 -10.74 -11.00 -9.89
N SER A 140 -9.93 -11.50 -8.96
CA SER A 140 -10.27 -12.57 -8.02
C SER A 140 -9.74 -12.26 -6.62
N GLU A 141 -10.53 -12.58 -5.57
CA GLU A 141 -10.10 -12.46 -4.17
C GLU A 141 -9.42 -13.74 -3.65
N ASN A 142 -9.56 -14.87 -4.33
CA ASN A 142 -9.18 -16.20 -3.86
C ASN A 142 -7.99 -16.82 -4.62
N ASP A 143 -7.12 -16.00 -5.18
CA ASP A 143 -5.96 -16.50 -5.92
C ASP A 143 -4.75 -16.70 -5.00
N SER A 144 -4.09 -17.85 -5.09
CA SER A 144 -2.93 -18.21 -4.27
C SER A 144 -1.59 -17.70 -4.82
N GLU A 145 -1.56 -17.24 -6.07
CA GLU A 145 -0.36 -16.75 -6.74
C GLU A 145 -0.30 -15.22 -6.73
N SER A 146 0.21 -14.65 -5.68
CA SER A 146 0.21 -13.20 -5.50
C SER A 146 1.60 -12.61 -5.33
N VAL A 147 2.25 -12.38 -6.43
CA VAL A 147 3.36 -11.42 -6.50
C VAL A 147 3.03 -10.47 -7.65
N ASN A 148 3.29 -9.17 -7.49
CA ASN A 148 3.26 -8.26 -8.62
C ASN A 148 4.24 -8.80 -9.67
N TYR A 149 3.69 -9.30 -10.77
CA TYR A 149 4.42 -10.09 -11.73
C TYR A 149 4.10 -9.62 -13.14
N PHE A 150 5.12 -9.46 -13.94
CA PHE A 150 4.98 -9.20 -15.36
C PHE A 150 5.91 -10.15 -16.13
N GLN A 151 5.34 -10.83 -17.11
CA GLN A 151 6.08 -11.64 -18.07
C GLN A 151 5.61 -11.33 -19.49
N MET A 152 6.54 -11.19 -20.39
CA MET A 152 6.29 -10.91 -21.79
C MET A 152 7.18 -11.80 -22.66
N ASN A 153 6.54 -12.67 -23.45
CA ASN A 153 7.20 -13.50 -24.46
C ASN A 153 7.15 -12.83 -25.84
N SER A 154 6.05 -12.12 -26.14
CA SER A 154 5.87 -11.30 -27.35
C SER A 154 4.84 -10.20 -27.09
N GLU A 155 4.60 -9.29 -28.06
CA GLU A 155 3.53 -8.27 -27.96
C GLU A 155 2.13 -8.87 -27.81
N ASP A 156 1.93 -10.10 -28.31
CA ASP A 156 0.66 -10.82 -28.25
C ASP A 156 0.59 -11.85 -27.11
N ASP A 157 1.71 -12.13 -26.44
CA ASP A 157 1.81 -13.10 -25.35
C ASP A 157 2.50 -12.49 -24.14
N TRP A 158 1.71 -11.92 -23.26
CA TRP A 158 2.16 -11.33 -22.00
C TRP A 158 1.08 -11.45 -20.92
N HIS A 159 1.54 -11.45 -19.68
CA HIS A 159 0.71 -11.51 -18.48
C HIS A 159 1.21 -10.54 -17.42
N TYR A 160 0.29 -9.84 -16.82
CA TYR A 160 0.52 -8.98 -15.69
C TYR A 160 -0.43 -9.34 -14.55
N SER A 161 0.10 -9.41 -13.34
CA SER A 161 -0.68 -9.62 -12.13
C SER A 161 -0.22 -8.67 -11.04
N GLU A 162 -1.18 -8.12 -10.28
CA GLU A 162 -0.90 -7.29 -9.12
C GLU A 162 -1.93 -7.50 -8.01
N THR A 163 -1.52 -7.22 -6.78
CA THR A 163 -2.43 -7.13 -5.65
C THR A 163 -3.09 -5.76 -5.62
N ILE A 164 -4.43 -5.73 -5.56
CA ILE A 164 -5.23 -4.52 -5.34
C ILE A 164 -5.91 -4.63 -3.99
N GLY A 165 -5.87 -3.56 -3.20
CA GLY A 165 -6.53 -3.46 -1.91
C GLY A 165 -5.58 -3.51 -0.72
N TYR A 166 -6.17 -3.76 0.45
CA TYR A 166 -5.51 -3.61 1.75
C TYR A 166 -4.92 -4.95 2.22
N LYS A 167 -3.78 -5.32 1.68
CA LYS A 167 -3.08 -6.54 2.09
C LYS A 167 -2.41 -6.40 3.46
N ASN A 168 -1.85 -5.22 3.76
CA ASN A 168 -1.12 -4.98 4.99
C ASN A 168 -2.06 -4.47 6.10
N HIS A 169 -1.88 -4.98 7.31
CA HIS A 169 -2.60 -4.56 8.50
C HIS A 169 -1.66 -3.86 9.47
N LEU A 170 -2.02 -2.66 9.92
CA LEU A 170 -1.31 -1.91 10.94
C LEU A 170 -2.14 -1.88 12.23
N TYR A 171 -1.64 -2.57 13.25
CA TYR A 171 -2.22 -2.58 14.57
C TYR A 171 -1.51 -1.55 15.44
N ILE A 172 -2.24 -0.53 15.88
CA ILE A 172 -1.76 0.51 16.79
C ILE A 172 -2.34 0.21 18.17
N ILE A 173 -1.47 -0.03 19.13
CA ILE A 173 -1.80 -0.39 20.49
C ILE A 173 -1.53 0.83 21.38
N GLY A 174 -2.62 1.46 21.85
CA GLY A 174 -2.59 2.75 22.53
C GLY A 174 -3.13 3.89 21.65
N GLY A 175 -4.17 4.59 22.11
CA GLY A 175 -4.95 5.58 21.36
C GLY A 175 -4.57 7.04 21.63
N GLY A 176 -3.35 7.32 22.10
CA GLY A 176 -2.88 8.67 22.43
C GLY A 176 -2.64 9.58 21.22
N HIS A 177 -2.04 10.76 21.46
CA HIS A 177 -1.78 11.77 20.42
C HIS A 177 -0.90 11.23 19.28
N CYS A 178 0.16 10.46 19.60
CA CYS A 178 1.03 9.86 18.59
C CYS A 178 0.26 8.85 17.73
N ALA A 179 -0.67 8.10 18.32
CA ALA A 179 -1.52 7.15 17.58
C ALA A 179 -2.47 7.88 16.63
N LEU A 180 -3.07 8.98 17.05
CA LEU A 180 -3.92 9.80 16.19
C LEU A 180 -3.14 10.36 15.00
N ALA A 181 -1.95 10.92 15.27
CA ALA A 181 -1.08 11.46 14.22
C ALA A 181 -0.58 10.37 13.25
N LEU A 182 -0.17 9.20 13.78
CA LEU A 182 0.26 8.06 12.96
C LEU A 182 -0.90 7.51 12.11
N SER A 183 -2.07 7.37 12.69
CA SER A 183 -3.27 6.92 11.96
C SER A 183 -3.57 7.83 10.78
N LYS A 184 -3.50 9.16 10.99
CA LYS A 184 -3.74 10.16 9.93
C LYS A 184 -2.73 10.03 8.78
N ILE A 185 -1.45 9.82 9.06
CA ILE A 185 -0.42 9.64 8.03
C ILE A 185 -0.61 8.31 7.30
N MET A 186 -0.77 7.22 8.05
CA MET A 186 -0.84 5.88 7.50
C MET A 186 -2.16 5.59 6.77
N SER A 187 -3.23 6.34 7.06
CA SER A 187 -4.51 6.21 6.32
C SER A 187 -4.40 6.64 4.85
N GLN A 188 -3.37 7.39 4.48
CA GLN A 188 -3.07 7.75 3.11
C GLN A 188 -2.23 6.68 2.38
N MET A 189 -1.96 5.56 3.02
CA MET A 189 -1.18 4.44 2.51
C MET A 189 -2.02 3.17 2.49
N ASP A 190 -1.50 2.11 1.88
CA ASP A 190 -2.22 0.85 1.67
C ASP A 190 -2.23 -0.03 2.93
N TYR A 191 -2.72 0.51 4.07
CA TYR A 191 -2.85 -0.21 5.32
C TYR A 191 -4.28 -0.25 5.84
N ASN A 192 -4.71 -1.42 6.28
CA ASN A 192 -5.87 -1.58 7.14
C ASN A 192 -5.46 -1.24 8.58
N ILE A 193 -5.92 -0.11 9.11
CA ILE A 193 -5.48 0.38 10.41
C ILE A 193 -6.48 -0.04 11.48
N HIS A 194 -5.97 -0.71 12.52
CA HIS A 194 -6.71 -1.14 13.70
C HIS A 194 -6.15 -0.43 14.92
N LEU A 195 -7.02 0.13 15.76
CA LEU A 195 -6.64 0.89 16.96
C LEU A 195 -7.25 0.25 18.20
N TYR A 196 -6.39 -0.18 19.13
CA TYR A 196 -6.80 -0.81 20.38
C TYR A 196 -6.30 -0.02 21.58
N ASP A 197 -7.17 0.22 22.57
CA ASP A 197 -6.84 0.88 23.83
C ASP A 197 -7.70 0.31 24.96
N ASP A 198 -7.27 0.43 26.20
CA ASP A 198 -8.02 0.00 27.39
C ASP A 198 -8.89 1.13 27.98
N ARG A 199 -8.76 2.37 27.50
CA ARG A 199 -9.42 3.57 27.98
C ARG A 199 -10.55 4.01 27.05
N LYS A 200 -11.79 3.83 27.48
CA LYS A 200 -13.00 4.14 26.68
C LYS A 200 -13.22 5.66 26.47
N ASP A 201 -12.80 6.48 27.42
CA ASP A 201 -13.09 7.94 27.45
C ASP A 201 -11.92 8.79 26.93
N LEU A 202 -10.98 8.19 26.18
CA LEU A 202 -9.83 8.89 25.64
C LEU A 202 -10.22 9.72 24.41
N ASN A 203 -10.14 11.04 24.48
CA ASN A 203 -10.55 11.96 23.42
C ASN A 203 -9.87 11.66 22.08
N THR A 204 -8.56 11.42 22.08
CA THR A 204 -7.80 11.10 20.86
C THR A 204 -8.24 9.79 20.21
N PHE A 205 -8.64 8.80 21.00
CA PHE A 205 -9.22 7.57 20.52
C PHE A 205 -10.61 7.79 19.90
N ILE A 206 -11.47 8.57 20.58
CA ILE A 206 -12.82 8.89 20.09
C ILE A 206 -12.75 9.67 18.76
N GLN A 207 -11.88 10.68 18.68
CA GLN A 207 -11.70 11.56 17.52
C GLN A 207 -11.00 10.89 16.34
N ASN A 208 -10.33 9.75 16.54
CA ASN A 208 -9.57 9.09 15.47
C ASN A 208 -10.51 8.45 14.43
N THR A 209 -10.80 9.17 13.36
CA THR A 209 -11.62 8.70 12.22
C THR A 209 -10.78 8.09 11.09
N PHE A 210 -9.46 8.01 11.26
CA PHE A 210 -8.52 7.54 10.22
C PHE A 210 -8.28 6.03 10.27
N VAL A 211 -8.92 5.33 11.21
CA VAL A 211 -8.76 3.90 11.40
C VAL A 211 -10.00 3.14 10.94
N LYS A 212 -9.79 1.93 10.46
CA LYS A 212 -10.87 1.05 10.02
C LYS A 212 -11.64 0.45 11.18
N GLU A 213 -10.92 0.08 12.21
CA GLU A 213 -11.46 -0.55 13.40
C GLU A 213 -10.93 0.14 14.66
N LYS A 214 -11.81 0.45 15.60
CA LYS A 214 -11.47 0.85 16.96
C LYS A 214 -12.03 -0.17 17.94
N LYS A 215 -11.20 -0.62 18.88
CA LYS A 215 -11.64 -1.59 19.88
C LYS A 215 -11.13 -1.21 21.27
N ILE A 216 -12.06 -1.08 22.21
CA ILE A 216 -11.72 -1.02 23.62
C ILE A 216 -11.53 -2.45 24.11
N ILE A 217 -10.37 -2.72 24.70
CA ILE A 217 -10.01 -4.02 25.24
C ILE A 217 -9.95 -3.95 26.76
N ALA A 218 -10.21 -5.06 27.42
CA ALA A 218 -10.18 -5.12 28.88
C ALA A 218 -8.75 -5.11 29.43
N ASP A 219 -7.82 -5.73 28.72
CA ASP A 219 -6.42 -5.86 29.07
C ASP A 219 -5.60 -6.17 27.81
N TYR A 220 -4.33 -5.74 27.78
CA TYR A 220 -3.45 -5.94 26.61
C TYR A 220 -2.98 -7.39 26.41
N SER A 221 -3.20 -8.29 27.37
CA SER A 221 -2.88 -9.71 27.20
C SER A 221 -3.79 -10.41 26.17
N VAL A 222 -4.97 -9.87 25.91
CA VAL A 222 -5.91 -10.43 24.90
C VAL A 222 -5.44 -10.20 23.46
N LEU A 223 -4.44 -9.35 23.23
CA LEU A 223 -3.94 -9.03 21.89
C LEU A 223 -3.44 -10.26 21.12
N LYS A 224 -2.92 -11.26 21.82
CA LYS A 224 -2.51 -12.54 21.22
C LYS A 224 -3.65 -13.25 20.46
N ASP A 225 -4.90 -13.07 20.91
CA ASP A 225 -6.08 -13.69 20.32
C ASP A 225 -6.75 -12.79 19.27
N LEU A 226 -6.50 -11.48 19.35
CA LEU A 226 -7.11 -10.48 18.47
C LEU A 226 -6.27 -10.19 17.22
N ILE A 227 -4.94 -10.27 17.33
CA ILE A 227 -4.03 -9.95 16.23
C ILE A 227 -3.55 -11.26 15.58
N PRO A 228 -3.80 -11.46 14.28
CA PRO A 228 -3.33 -12.67 13.59
C PRO A 228 -1.80 -12.64 13.41
N SER A 229 -1.22 -13.80 13.08
CA SER A 229 0.18 -13.89 12.65
C SER A 229 0.30 -13.71 11.12
N GLY A 230 1.42 -13.18 10.64
CA GLY A 230 1.74 -13.15 9.22
C GLY A 230 2.69 -12.02 8.79
N ASN A 231 3.36 -12.22 7.67
CA ASN A 231 4.31 -11.26 7.07
C ASN A 231 3.64 -9.97 6.51
N HIS A 232 2.35 -9.82 6.68
CA HIS A 232 1.57 -8.62 6.32
C HIS A 232 1.08 -7.87 7.57
N ILE A 233 1.50 -8.29 8.75
CA ILE A 233 1.12 -7.70 10.04
C ILE A 233 2.21 -6.75 10.51
N PHE A 234 1.82 -5.53 10.80
CA PHE A 234 2.64 -4.46 11.37
C PHE A 234 2.03 -4.03 12.69
N ILE A 235 2.84 -3.96 13.74
CA ILE A 235 2.37 -3.68 15.09
C ILE A 235 3.17 -2.53 15.67
N VAL A 236 2.47 -1.56 16.26
CA VAL A 236 3.05 -0.40 16.94
C VAL A 236 2.48 -0.33 18.34
N ILE A 237 3.34 -0.50 19.33
CA ILE A 237 2.99 -0.41 20.75
C ILE A 237 3.36 1.00 21.25
N MET A 238 2.35 1.75 21.67
CA MET A 238 2.47 3.13 22.18
C MET A 238 1.39 3.41 23.25
N THR A 239 1.31 2.54 24.23
CA THR A 239 0.32 2.65 25.30
C THR A 239 0.68 3.79 26.28
N PHE A 240 -0.14 3.98 27.32
CA PHE A 240 0.08 5.05 28.29
C PHE A 240 1.35 4.87 29.14
N GLY A 241 1.85 3.63 29.32
CA GLY A 241 2.95 3.43 30.24
C GLY A 241 3.73 2.13 30.07
N TYR A 242 4.83 2.08 30.81
CA TYR A 242 5.78 0.97 30.82
C TYR A 242 5.09 -0.39 31.03
N ARG A 243 4.21 -0.52 32.03
CA ARG A 243 3.56 -1.80 32.37
C ARG A 243 2.64 -2.29 31.27
N THR A 244 1.88 -1.37 30.66
CA THR A 244 0.94 -1.72 29.59
C THR A 244 1.67 -2.05 28.29
N ASP A 245 2.78 -1.37 27.99
CA ASP A 245 3.66 -1.73 26.87
C ASP A 245 4.28 -3.11 27.06
N ASP A 246 4.72 -3.45 28.29
CA ASP A 246 5.27 -4.76 28.61
C ASP A 246 4.25 -5.89 28.42
N ILE A 247 3.03 -5.72 28.93
CA ILE A 247 1.94 -6.70 28.75
C ILE A 247 1.64 -6.87 27.24
N ALA A 248 1.48 -5.78 26.51
CA ALA A 248 1.22 -5.82 25.09
C ALA A 248 2.34 -6.54 24.32
N LEU A 249 3.60 -6.21 24.60
CA LEU A 249 4.72 -6.86 23.94
C LEU A 249 4.77 -8.36 24.22
N ARG A 250 4.69 -8.77 25.49
CA ARG A 250 4.73 -10.19 25.88
C ARG A 250 3.62 -11.01 25.22
N SER A 251 2.46 -10.40 24.99
CA SER A 251 1.34 -11.06 24.31
C SER A 251 1.57 -11.27 22.82
N LEU A 252 2.49 -10.53 22.21
CA LEU A 252 2.67 -10.46 20.76
C LEU A 252 4.03 -10.97 20.26
N ILE A 253 5.05 -11.01 21.13
CA ILE A 253 6.44 -11.26 20.73
C ILE A 253 6.68 -12.64 20.10
N ASP A 254 5.80 -13.60 20.38
CA ASP A 254 5.88 -14.98 19.86
C ASP A 254 5.13 -15.17 18.53
N LYS A 255 4.51 -14.12 18.02
CA LYS A 255 3.78 -14.16 16.74
C LYS A 255 4.70 -13.90 15.56
N ASP A 256 4.28 -14.34 14.39
CA ASP A 256 4.89 -13.90 13.14
C ASP A 256 4.34 -12.52 12.77
N TYR A 257 5.24 -11.60 12.44
CA TYR A 257 4.92 -10.26 11.99
C TYR A 257 6.02 -9.72 11.07
N LYS A 258 5.67 -8.75 10.23
CA LYS A 258 6.64 -8.03 9.41
C LYS A 258 7.35 -6.94 10.22
N TYR A 259 6.65 -6.35 11.20
CA TYR A 259 7.13 -5.25 12.00
C TYR A 259 6.49 -5.24 13.38
N LEU A 260 7.29 -5.10 14.43
CA LEU A 260 6.84 -4.89 15.80
C LEU A 260 7.72 -3.81 16.44
N GLY A 261 7.12 -2.64 16.68
CA GLY A 261 7.83 -1.49 17.25
C GLY A 261 7.24 -1.04 18.58
N VAL A 262 8.10 -0.54 19.46
CA VAL A 262 7.73 -0.05 20.80
C VAL A 262 8.15 1.40 20.98
N LEU A 263 7.20 2.29 21.30
CA LEU A 263 7.45 3.70 21.56
C LEU A 263 8.04 3.91 22.95
N GLY A 264 9.15 4.61 23.04
CA GLY A 264 9.75 4.98 24.30
C GLY A 264 11.05 5.74 24.14
N SER A 265 11.48 6.42 25.22
CA SER A 265 12.82 6.98 25.27
C SER A 265 13.86 5.86 25.31
N GLN A 266 15.10 6.19 24.91
CA GLN A 266 16.23 5.24 24.96
C GLN A 266 16.37 4.60 26.34
N SER A 267 16.28 5.40 27.41
CA SER A 267 16.40 4.93 28.80
C SER A 267 15.26 3.99 29.19
N LYS A 268 14.02 4.25 28.74
CA LYS A 268 12.87 3.37 28.97
C LYS A 268 13.09 2.02 28.28
N ILE A 269 13.48 2.04 27.02
CA ILE A 269 13.68 0.82 26.23
C ILE A 269 14.83 -0.02 26.78
N GLN A 270 15.94 0.60 27.16
CA GLN A 270 17.07 -0.10 27.80
C GLN A 270 16.63 -0.83 29.07
N LYS A 271 15.88 -0.15 29.94
CA LYS A 271 15.35 -0.77 31.15
C LYS A 271 14.42 -1.95 30.84
N MET A 272 13.53 -1.81 29.84
CA MET A 272 12.66 -2.88 29.39
C MET A 272 13.49 -4.09 28.92
N PHE A 273 14.51 -3.89 28.13
CA PHE A 273 15.39 -4.97 27.63
C PHE A 273 16.12 -5.70 28.77
N GLU A 274 16.59 -4.97 29.79
CA GLU A 274 17.22 -5.56 30.96
C GLU A 274 16.27 -6.46 31.74
N GLU A 275 15.01 -6.07 31.90
CA GLU A 275 13.98 -6.89 32.56
C GLU A 275 13.60 -8.10 31.71
N TRP A 276 13.40 -7.93 30.40
CA TRP A 276 13.07 -9.04 29.49
C TRP A 276 14.19 -10.10 29.43
N ARG A 277 15.47 -9.70 29.48
CA ARG A 277 16.59 -10.63 29.60
C ARG A 277 16.55 -11.42 30.91
N LYS A 278 16.23 -10.76 32.03
CA LYS A 278 16.07 -11.45 33.33
C LYS A 278 14.95 -12.48 33.30
N ASP A 279 13.90 -12.21 32.52
CA ASP A 279 12.76 -13.09 32.33
C ASP A 279 12.99 -14.14 31.21
N ASN A 280 14.23 -14.29 30.74
CA ASN A 280 14.67 -15.27 29.74
C ASN A 280 14.05 -15.06 28.33
N LEU A 281 13.64 -13.84 27.96
CA LEU A 281 13.36 -13.56 26.56
C LEU A 281 14.66 -13.67 25.75
N SER A 282 14.61 -14.43 24.66
CA SER A 282 15.81 -14.68 23.84
C SER A 282 16.28 -13.41 23.11
N GLU A 283 17.60 -13.25 22.97
CA GLU A 283 18.19 -12.15 22.20
C GLU A 283 17.70 -12.14 20.74
N GLU A 284 17.40 -13.29 20.16
CA GLU A 284 16.84 -13.39 18.83
C GLU A 284 15.50 -12.64 18.71
N LYS A 285 14.61 -12.78 19.70
CA LYS A 285 13.33 -12.06 19.74
C LYS A 285 13.53 -10.58 19.99
N LEU A 286 14.41 -10.20 20.92
CA LEU A 286 14.70 -8.80 21.22
C LEU A 286 15.29 -8.06 20.01
N ASN A 287 16.16 -8.70 19.25
CA ASN A 287 16.79 -8.12 18.07
C ASN A 287 15.81 -7.94 16.87
N LYS A 288 14.65 -8.57 16.90
CA LYS A 288 13.57 -8.36 15.91
C LYS A 288 12.71 -7.14 16.19
N LEU A 289 12.82 -6.55 17.40
CA LEU A 289 12.04 -5.39 17.80
C LEU A 289 12.65 -4.08 17.28
N PHE A 290 11.78 -3.18 16.87
CA PHE A 290 12.11 -1.80 16.57
C PHE A 290 11.88 -0.96 17.84
N ALA A 291 12.90 -0.81 18.67
CA ALA A 291 12.79 -0.14 19.97
C ALA A 291 14.10 0.60 20.35
N PRO A 292 14.05 1.90 20.52
CA PRO A 292 12.91 2.80 20.29
C PRO A 292 12.44 2.77 18.85
N ILE A 293 11.11 2.84 18.67
CA ILE A 293 10.47 2.87 17.35
C ILE A 293 10.79 4.14 16.57
N GLY A 294 10.93 4.03 15.25
CA GLY A 294 11.09 5.14 14.33
C GLY A 294 12.53 5.44 13.94
N VAL A 295 12.69 6.12 12.81
CA VAL A 295 14.01 6.60 12.36
C VAL A 295 14.46 7.82 13.18
N PRO A 296 15.76 7.99 13.47
CA PRO A 296 16.26 9.06 14.33
C PRO A 296 16.24 10.43 13.60
N ILE A 297 15.14 11.16 13.75
CA ILE A 297 14.97 12.51 13.19
C ILE A 297 14.86 13.59 14.27
N HIS A 298 15.16 13.26 15.53
CA HIS A 298 15.04 14.17 16.70
C HIS A 298 13.62 14.71 16.92
N SER A 299 12.61 13.86 16.71
CA SER A 299 11.18 14.17 16.84
C SER A 299 10.84 14.74 18.22
N GLN A 300 10.04 15.82 18.27
CA GLN A 300 9.59 16.48 19.50
C GLN A 300 8.06 16.48 19.63
N THR A 301 7.33 16.52 18.52
CA THR A 301 5.86 16.54 18.50
C THR A 301 5.26 15.18 18.13
N PRO A 302 3.99 14.92 18.48
CA PRO A 302 3.31 13.70 18.05
C PRO A 302 3.32 13.50 16.53
N GLU A 303 3.24 14.57 15.75
CA GLU A 303 3.26 14.55 14.30
C GLU A 303 4.64 14.16 13.76
N GLU A 304 5.71 14.70 14.35
CA GLU A 304 7.09 14.33 13.98
C GLU A 304 7.42 12.88 14.36
N ILE A 305 6.95 12.42 15.53
CA ILE A 305 7.05 11.02 15.97
C ILE A 305 6.32 10.12 14.95
N ALA A 306 5.14 10.51 14.53
CA ALA A 306 4.37 9.76 13.54
C ALA A 306 5.08 9.69 12.18
N VAL A 307 5.73 10.77 11.72
CA VAL A 307 6.57 10.77 10.51
C VAL A 307 7.74 9.82 10.65
N SER A 308 8.45 9.85 11.77
CA SER A 308 9.56 8.95 12.08
C SER A 308 9.15 7.47 12.03
N ILE A 309 8.05 7.12 12.69
CA ILE A 309 7.50 5.75 12.69
C ILE A 309 7.04 5.33 11.29
N ALA A 310 6.32 6.20 10.58
CA ALA A 310 5.85 5.92 9.22
C ALA A 310 7.03 5.65 8.27
N ALA A 311 8.10 6.44 8.36
CA ALA A 311 9.30 6.25 7.54
C ALA A 311 9.98 4.89 7.81
N GLU A 312 10.06 4.47 9.09
CA GLU A 312 10.62 3.16 9.45
C GLU A 312 9.74 2.00 8.92
N ILE A 313 8.43 2.08 9.11
CA ILE A 313 7.47 1.09 8.59
C ILE A 313 7.59 0.97 7.06
N ILE A 314 7.68 2.08 6.33
CA ILE A 314 7.86 2.10 4.87
C ILE A 314 9.20 1.45 4.50
N SER A 315 10.28 1.76 5.21
CA SER A 315 11.60 1.16 4.98
C SER A 315 11.56 -0.35 5.13
N VAL A 316 10.92 -0.87 6.19
CA VAL A 316 10.79 -2.32 6.44
C VAL A 316 9.90 -2.98 5.40
N ARG A 317 8.78 -2.36 5.03
CA ARG A 317 7.89 -2.89 3.98
C ARG A 317 8.60 -3.06 2.65
N ASN A 318 9.41 -2.08 2.28
CA ASN A 318 10.06 -2.02 0.97
C ASN A 318 11.40 -2.76 0.88
N LYS A 319 11.92 -3.28 1.98
CA LYS A 319 13.09 -4.18 1.94
C LYS A 319 12.70 -5.48 1.22
N LYS A 320 13.42 -5.75 0.14
CA LYS A 320 13.31 -7.01 -0.64
C LYS A 320 13.99 -8.14 0.11
#